data_20cf0faef86a9a0c9e6f1896782b0f69
#
_entry.id   20cf0faef86a9a0c9e6f1896782b0f69
#
_cell.length_a   1.000
_cell.length_b   1.000
_cell.length_c   1.000
_cell.angle_alpha   90.00
_cell.angle_beta   90.00
_cell.angle_gamma   90.00
#
_symmetry.space_group_name_H-M   'P 1'
#
loop_
_entity.id
_entity.type
_entity.pdbx_description
1 polymer ?
#
loop_
_entity_poly.entity_id
_entity_poly.type
_entity_poly.pdbx_seq_one_letter_code
_entity_poly.pdbx_strand_id
1 'polypeptide(L)'
;MKESTIKLNDKEKSFVLFLWVCDNISYDVDSYFAGKKVDCTPEGVYKNGQSFCSGYSRLFKDIADFLNLKVQCVSCYAKGVSYHAGQKMTSTNHEYNVIKLNNKWYPIDSTWGAGIVEGKKYVKSFNEFYFLADPELLINTHFPENSKWQLTKKKYSLNEFLKWPLIKSRFYEFGFKKFFPNEGLIILKNTNTQKFIIYGDNMNTKGVSCEVYFDEGNSYKSQSNSTKIDFYDDRFEIFTVFNKKGKYLVKIFGNNDKGDSCKDVSEYAVEVENDCKQKLSFPLFYKGKEDINVIEPQYNNLKFGQKVKFKVKSKLKKKMDFLK
;
A
#
# COMPACT_ATOMS: atom_id res chain seq x y z
N MET A 1 38.48 32.74 -0.16
CA MET A 1 37.87 31.51 -0.65
C MET A 1 36.83 31.88 -1.73
N LYS A 2 36.99 31.42 -2.97
CA LYS A 2 35.94 31.62 -3.99
C LYS A 2 34.76 30.76 -3.62
N GLU A 3 33.62 31.37 -3.26
CA GLU A 3 32.36 30.66 -3.20
C GLU A 3 32.06 30.13 -4.60
N SER A 4 32.19 28.82 -4.80
CA SER A 4 31.70 28.17 -5.99
C SER A 4 30.19 28.12 -5.85
N THR A 5 29.48 29.08 -6.45
CA THR A 5 28.03 29.06 -6.57
C THR A 5 27.64 27.87 -7.46
N ILE A 6 27.24 26.76 -6.86
CA ILE A 6 26.68 25.61 -7.57
C ILE A 6 25.36 26.06 -8.19
N LYS A 7 25.31 26.18 -9.53
CA LYS A 7 24.09 26.51 -10.23
C LYS A 7 23.26 25.26 -10.43
N LEU A 8 22.25 25.07 -9.58
CA LEU A 8 21.31 23.97 -9.67
C LEU A 8 20.38 24.12 -10.89
N ASN A 9 20.13 23.03 -11.61
CA ASN A 9 19.08 22.97 -12.62
C ASN A 9 17.71 22.84 -11.94
N ASP A 10 16.62 22.94 -12.73
CA ASP A 10 15.26 22.98 -12.17
C ASP A 10 14.85 21.66 -11.46
N LYS A 11 15.37 20.50 -11.91
CA LYS A 11 15.15 19.23 -11.21
C LYS A 11 15.85 19.20 -9.87
N GLU A 12 17.09 19.66 -9.81
CA GLU A 12 17.89 19.75 -8.58
C GLU A 12 17.29 20.72 -7.59
N LYS A 13 16.86 21.93 -8.06
CA LYS A 13 16.15 22.89 -7.22
C LYS A 13 14.86 22.29 -6.64
N SER A 14 14.08 21.59 -7.47
CA SER A 14 12.84 20.96 -7.02
C SER A 14 13.08 19.83 -6.02
N PHE A 15 14.17 19.08 -6.16
CA PHE A 15 14.54 18.03 -5.21
C PHE A 15 14.98 18.62 -3.87
N VAL A 16 15.84 19.66 -3.87
CA VAL A 16 16.23 20.37 -2.65
C VAL A 16 14.99 20.94 -1.93
N LEU A 17 14.06 21.56 -2.67
CA LEU A 17 12.82 22.04 -2.11
C LEU A 17 11.97 20.92 -1.51
N PHE A 18 11.83 19.79 -2.22
CA PHE A 18 11.11 18.63 -1.72
C PHE A 18 11.72 18.10 -0.42
N LEU A 19 13.05 17.93 -0.38
CA LEU A 19 13.77 17.51 0.83
C LEU A 19 13.54 18.49 1.98
N TRP A 20 13.65 19.79 1.69
CA TRP A 20 13.47 20.81 2.73
C TRP A 20 12.06 20.78 3.32
N VAL A 21 11.02 20.71 2.50
CA VAL A 21 9.62 20.62 2.98
C VAL A 21 9.40 19.33 3.76
N CYS A 22 9.87 18.20 3.26
CA CYS A 22 9.77 16.91 3.97
C CYS A 22 10.50 16.90 5.30
N ASP A 23 11.61 17.64 5.41
CA ASP A 23 12.42 17.65 6.63
C ASP A 23 11.90 18.63 7.69
N ASN A 24 11.37 19.77 7.27
CA ASN A 24 11.03 20.86 8.17
C ASN A 24 9.54 20.93 8.55
N ILE A 25 8.66 20.28 7.77
CA ILE A 25 7.21 20.32 8.05
C ILE A 25 6.76 18.94 8.53
N SER A 26 5.98 18.91 9.62
CA SER A 26 5.32 17.72 10.15
C SER A 26 3.82 17.76 9.92
N TYR A 27 3.18 16.58 9.82
CA TYR A 27 1.73 16.51 9.70
C TYR A 27 1.08 16.75 11.06
N ASP A 28 0.15 17.67 11.14
CA ASP A 28 -0.56 18.02 12.39
C ASP A 28 -1.67 17.00 12.67
N VAL A 29 -1.23 15.85 13.18
CA VAL A 29 -2.10 14.72 13.50
C VAL A 29 -3.07 15.05 14.63
N ASP A 30 -2.64 15.84 15.61
CA ASP A 30 -3.47 16.21 16.77
C ASP A 30 -4.65 17.07 16.35
N SER A 31 -4.42 18.08 15.51
CA SER A 31 -5.49 18.90 14.94
C SER A 31 -6.38 18.11 14.00
N TYR A 32 -5.81 17.21 13.20
CA TYR A 32 -6.57 16.36 12.27
C TYR A 32 -7.61 15.50 13.01
N PHE A 33 -7.18 14.75 14.03
CA PHE A 33 -8.10 13.89 14.78
C PHE A 33 -9.04 14.67 15.72
N ALA A 34 -8.65 15.88 16.12
CA ALA A 34 -9.51 16.78 16.88
C ALA A 34 -10.51 17.56 16.02
N GLY A 35 -10.46 17.44 14.69
CA GLY A 35 -11.30 18.22 13.76
C GLY A 35 -11.05 19.71 13.81
N LYS A 36 -9.86 20.13 14.24
CA LYS A 36 -9.48 21.57 14.33
C LYS A 36 -9.06 22.11 12.98
N LYS A 37 -9.33 23.39 12.76
CA LYS A 37 -8.78 24.14 11.62
C LYS A 37 -7.33 24.50 11.92
N VAL A 38 -6.46 24.41 10.92
CA VAL A 38 -5.07 24.87 11.00
C VAL A 38 -4.82 25.96 9.95
N ASP A 39 -3.83 26.79 10.20
CA ASP A 39 -3.37 27.74 9.20
C ASP A 39 -2.58 27.01 8.11
N CYS A 40 -3.13 26.99 6.90
CA CYS A 40 -2.53 26.38 5.72
C CYS A 40 -1.95 27.42 4.76
N THR A 41 -1.78 28.68 5.19
CA THR A 41 -1.05 29.68 4.41
C THR A 41 0.43 29.35 4.40
N PRO A 42 1.18 29.65 3.33
CA PRO A 42 2.62 29.38 3.26
C PRO A 42 3.39 29.96 4.47
N GLU A 43 3.08 31.19 4.85
CA GLU A 43 3.69 31.87 5.99
C GLU A 43 3.37 31.17 7.32
N GLY A 44 2.10 30.80 7.56
CA GLY A 44 1.66 30.09 8.75
C GLY A 44 2.32 28.72 8.88
N VAL A 45 2.40 27.98 7.78
CA VAL A 45 3.06 26.66 7.73
C VAL A 45 4.55 26.78 8.03
N TYR A 46 5.24 27.74 7.39
CA TYR A 46 6.66 27.99 7.64
C TYR A 46 6.92 28.33 9.11
N LYS A 47 6.10 29.21 9.70
CA LYS A 47 6.23 29.63 11.10
C LYS A 47 5.96 28.51 12.10
N ASN A 48 4.94 27.69 11.83
CA ASN A 48 4.49 26.66 12.78
C ASN A 48 5.24 25.33 12.61
N GLY A 49 5.90 25.07 11.46
CA GLY A 49 6.59 23.82 11.16
C GLY A 49 5.66 22.61 11.04
N GLN A 50 4.35 22.83 10.97
CA GLN A 50 3.36 21.76 10.84
C GLN A 50 2.10 22.22 10.13
N SER A 51 1.44 21.31 9.41
CA SER A 51 0.16 21.60 8.72
C SER A 51 -0.52 20.31 8.22
N PHE A 52 -1.64 20.48 7.49
CA PHE A 52 -2.27 19.46 6.66
C PHE A 52 -1.68 19.46 5.25
N CYS A 53 -2.09 18.49 4.42
CA CYS A 53 -1.65 18.34 3.03
C CYS A 53 -1.79 19.64 2.22
N SER A 54 -2.86 20.42 2.42
CA SER A 54 -3.05 21.70 1.74
C SER A 54 -2.01 22.76 2.13
N GLY A 55 -1.52 22.75 3.36
CA GLY A 55 -0.42 23.62 3.77
C GLY A 55 0.91 23.21 3.17
N TYR A 56 1.21 21.92 3.16
CA TYR A 56 2.39 21.38 2.47
C TYR A 56 2.42 21.76 0.99
N SER A 57 1.30 21.54 0.28
CA SER A 57 1.26 21.82 -1.15
C SER A 57 1.36 23.30 -1.48
N ARG A 58 0.75 24.19 -0.66
CA ARG A 58 0.81 25.64 -0.84
C ARG A 58 2.18 26.20 -0.52
N LEU A 59 2.81 25.76 0.59
CA LEU A 59 4.18 26.16 0.92
C LEU A 59 5.17 25.72 -0.16
N PHE A 60 5.05 24.47 -0.63
CA PHE A 60 5.87 23.97 -1.74
C PHE A 60 5.72 24.83 -2.98
N LYS A 61 4.47 25.16 -3.36
CA LYS A 61 4.19 26.01 -4.51
C LYS A 61 4.74 27.42 -4.36
N ASP A 62 4.59 28.05 -3.21
CA ASP A 62 5.04 29.41 -2.94
C ASP A 62 6.56 29.53 -3.08
N ILE A 63 7.30 28.62 -2.46
CA ILE A 63 8.78 28.58 -2.60
C ILE A 63 9.19 28.22 -4.04
N ALA A 64 8.47 27.31 -4.71
CA ALA A 64 8.72 26.97 -6.11
C ALA A 64 8.54 28.17 -7.04
N ASP A 65 7.51 29.00 -6.83
CA ASP A 65 7.26 30.22 -7.59
C ASP A 65 8.43 31.21 -7.40
N PHE A 66 8.94 31.38 -6.18
CA PHE A 66 10.13 32.20 -5.90
C PHE A 66 11.39 31.68 -6.65
N LEU A 67 11.51 30.35 -6.78
CA LEU A 67 12.60 29.70 -7.53
C LEU A 67 12.37 29.68 -9.06
N ASN A 68 11.30 30.31 -9.56
CA ASN A 68 10.85 30.31 -10.97
C ASN A 68 10.53 28.89 -11.50
N LEU A 69 10.07 27.98 -10.65
CA LEU A 69 9.61 26.65 -11.03
C LEU A 69 8.08 26.69 -11.28
N LYS A 70 7.61 26.00 -12.32
CA LYS A 70 6.17 25.93 -12.63
C LYS A 70 5.51 24.79 -11.85
N VAL A 71 4.76 25.13 -10.81
CA VAL A 71 4.06 24.19 -9.91
C VAL A 71 2.57 24.51 -9.85
N GLN A 72 1.73 23.46 -9.71
CA GLN A 72 0.30 23.59 -9.44
C GLN A 72 -0.07 22.72 -8.23
N CYS A 73 -0.99 23.19 -7.39
CA CYS A 73 -1.66 22.39 -6.38
C CYS A 73 -2.79 21.58 -7.03
N VAL A 74 -2.95 20.34 -6.63
CA VAL A 74 -3.91 19.39 -7.19
C VAL A 74 -4.71 18.73 -6.08
N SER A 75 -6.01 18.99 -6.04
CA SER A 75 -6.93 18.24 -5.16
C SER A 75 -7.19 16.86 -5.71
N CYS A 76 -7.23 15.87 -4.82
CA CYS A 76 -7.44 14.46 -5.21
C CYS A 76 -8.24 13.67 -4.18
N TYR A 77 -8.76 12.53 -4.64
CA TYR A 77 -9.25 11.45 -3.80
C TYR A 77 -8.06 10.55 -3.47
N ALA A 78 -7.66 10.50 -2.21
CA ALA A 78 -6.49 9.73 -1.79
C ALA A 78 -6.87 8.57 -0.88
N LYS A 79 -6.36 7.39 -1.19
CA LYS A 79 -6.49 6.17 -0.37
C LYS A 79 -5.44 6.21 0.75
N GLY A 80 -5.63 7.14 1.72
CA GLY A 80 -4.72 7.39 2.83
C GLY A 80 -5.00 6.53 4.06
N VAL A 81 -4.52 7.00 5.23
CA VAL A 81 -4.51 6.26 6.50
C VAL A 81 -5.89 5.80 6.99
N SER A 82 -6.94 6.55 6.69
CA SER A 82 -8.32 6.24 7.09
C SER A 82 -9.13 5.51 6.01
N TYR A 83 -8.52 5.21 4.86
CA TYR A 83 -9.19 4.50 3.78
C TYR A 83 -9.04 3.00 3.91
N HIS A 84 -10.14 2.28 3.70
CA HIS A 84 -10.17 0.83 3.52
C HIS A 84 -10.68 0.45 2.13
N ALA A 85 -10.15 -0.63 1.58
CA ALA A 85 -10.56 -1.14 0.28
C ALA A 85 -12.09 -1.32 0.22
N GLY A 86 -12.71 -0.94 -0.92
CA GLY A 86 -14.17 -0.96 -1.09
C GLY A 86 -14.93 0.22 -0.50
N GLN A 87 -14.27 1.14 0.21
CA GLN A 87 -14.91 2.33 0.76
C GLN A 87 -15.26 3.34 -0.34
N LYS A 88 -16.43 3.98 -0.21
CA LYS A 88 -16.85 5.06 -1.10
C LYS A 88 -16.19 6.38 -0.65
N MET A 89 -15.86 7.21 -1.63
CA MET A 89 -15.40 8.58 -1.42
C MET A 89 -16.32 9.53 -2.18
N THR A 90 -16.83 10.56 -1.50
CA THR A 90 -17.77 11.53 -2.06
C THR A 90 -17.16 12.90 -2.31
N SER A 91 -15.99 13.17 -1.73
CA SER A 91 -15.25 14.42 -1.87
C SER A 91 -13.75 14.15 -1.87
N THR A 92 -12.98 15.09 -2.41
CA THR A 92 -11.52 15.09 -2.29
C THR A 92 -11.12 15.20 -0.83
N ASN A 93 -10.04 14.54 -0.46
CA ASN A 93 -9.53 14.47 0.91
C ASN A 93 -8.02 14.72 1.02
N HIS A 94 -7.37 15.03 -0.10
CA HIS A 94 -5.93 15.26 -0.15
C HIS A 94 -5.56 16.30 -1.21
N GLU A 95 -4.41 16.95 -1.01
CA GLU A 95 -3.82 17.90 -1.96
C GLU A 95 -2.32 17.63 -2.08
N TYR A 96 -1.84 17.57 -3.33
CA TYR A 96 -0.44 17.39 -3.68
C TYR A 96 -0.02 18.37 -4.78
N ASN A 97 1.21 18.30 -5.27
CA ASN A 97 1.71 19.18 -6.32
C ASN A 97 1.97 18.43 -7.63
N VAL A 98 1.90 19.17 -8.73
CA VAL A 98 2.52 18.79 -10.00
C VAL A 98 3.51 19.86 -10.43
N ILE A 99 4.69 19.46 -10.88
CA ILE A 99 5.75 20.34 -11.36
C ILE A 99 6.02 20.13 -12.85
N LYS A 100 6.30 21.20 -13.58
CA LYS A 100 6.67 21.13 -15.00
C LYS A 100 8.18 21.21 -15.16
N LEU A 101 8.80 20.13 -15.60
CA LEU A 101 10.23 20.04 -15.92
C LEU A 101 10.40 19.62 -17.39
N ASN A 102 11.25 20.29 -18.14
CA ASN A 102 11.50 20.00 -19.56
C ASN A 102 10.20 19.81 -20.38
N ASN A 103 9.24 20.71 -20.20
CA ASN A 103 7.92 20.69 -20.83
C ASN A 103 7.00 19.50 -20.45
N LYS A 104 7.36 18.65 -19.51
CA LYS A 104 6.55 17.54 -19.00
C LYS A 104 6.16 17.77 -17.54
N TRP A 105 4.93 17.41 -17.19
CA TRP A 105 4.43 17.47 -15.82
C TRP A 105 4.74 16.17 -15.06
N TYR A 106 5.09 16.33 -13.78
CA TYR A 106 5.38 15.25 -12.85
C TYR A 106 4.70 15.51 -11.51
N PRO A 107 4.14 14.49 -10.86
CA PRO A 107 3.57 14.65 -9.53
C PRO A 107 4.67 14.68 -8.45
N ILE A 108 4.42 15.48 -7.41
CA ILE A 108 5.21 15.56 -6.19
C ILE A 108 4.26 15.61 -5.01
N ASP A 109 4.45 14.73 -4.03
CA ASP A 109 3.71 14.80 -2.77
C ASP A 109 4.66 14.91 -1.58
N SER A 110 4.92 16.11 -1.14
CA SER A 110 5.77 16.39 0.03
C SER A 110 5.12 15.96 1.36
N THR A 111 3.79 15.82 1.42
CA THR A 111 3.09 15.32 2.62
C THR A 111 3.39 13.86 2.86
N TRP A 112 3.17 13.01 1.83
CA TRP A 112 3.45 11.57 1.93
C TRP A 112 4.94 11.27 1.82
N GLY A 113 5.70 12.16 1.21
CA GLY A 113 7.17 12.12 1.18
C GLY A 113 7.82 12.40 2.53
N ALA A 114 7.18 13.18 3.40
CA ALA A 114 7.73 13.58 4.71
C ALA A 114 7.57 12.50 5.79
N GLY A 115 6.49 11.70 5.74
CA GLY A 115 6.24 10.72 6.79
C GLY A 115 4.91 10.00 6.68
N ILE A 116 4.60 9.26 7.72
CA ILE A 116 3.40 8.44 7.83
C ILE A 116 2.64 8.73 9.14
N VAL A 117 1.36 8.40 9.14
CA VAL A 117 0.55 8.42 10.36
C VAL A 117 0.38 6.98 10.84
N GLU A 118 0.89 6.67 12.02
CA GLU A 118 0.72 5.37 12.67
C GLU A 118 -0.19 5.53 13.91
N GLY A 119 -1.37 4.95 13.84
CA GLY A 119 -2.42 5.19 14.83
C GLY A 119 -2.81 6.67 14.85
N LYS A 120 -2.49 7.37 15.95
CA LYS A 120 -2.72 8.82 16.10
C LYS A 120 -1.42 9.60 16.24
N LYS A 121 -0.31 9.11 15.69
CA LYS A 121 0.99 9.78 15.77
C LYS A 121 1.57 9.97 14.39
N TYR A 122 2.20 11.13 14.18
CA TYR A 122 3.05 11.35 13.02
C TYR A 122 4.41 10.70 13.25
N VAL A 123 4.86 9.93 12.28
CA VAL A 123 6.19 9.32 12.26
C VAL A 123 6.93 9.86 11.04
N LYS A 124 7.98 10.65 11.28
CA LYS A 124 8.86 11.14 10.21
C LYS A 124 9.51 9.95 9.52
N SER A 125 9.29 9.81 8.21
CA SER A 125 9.78 8.70 7.41
C SER A 125 9.88 9.14 5.96
N PHE A 126 11.04 9.72 5.61
CA PHE A 126 11.27 10.21 4.26
C PHE A 126 11.06 9.11 3.22
N ASN A 127 10.31 9.45 2.17
CA ASN A 127 10.02 8.53 1.07
C ASN A 127 10.17 9.24 -0.29
N GLU A 128 11.26 8.92 -0.98
CA GLU A 128 11.60 9.48 -2.29
C GLU A 128 10.62 9.06 -3.41
N PHE A 129 9.84 7.99 -3.21
CA PHE A 129 8.81 7.54 -4.16
C PHE A 129 7.89 8.69 -4.59
N TYR A 130 7.64 9.65 -3.69
CA TYR A 130 6.74 10.78 -3.92
C TYR A 130 7.41 11.99 -4.59
N PHE A 131 8.70 11.92 -4.92
CA PHE A 131 9.39 12.92 -5.74
C PHE A 131 9.36 12.52 -7.20
N LEU A 132 8.75 13.34 -8.06
CA LEU A 132 8.55 13.05 -9.50
C LEU A 132 7.98 11.62 -9.71
N ALA A 133 7.03 11.24 -8.88
CA ALA A 133 6.47 9.90 -8.85
C ALA A 133 5.98 9.46 -10.25
N ASP A 134 6.12 8.17 -10.57
CA ASP A 134 5.51 7.62 -11.79
C ASP A 134 3.99 7.72 -11.69
N PRO A 135 3.32 8.46 -12.61
CA PRO A 135 1.87 8.60 -12.58
C PRO A 135 1.11 7.27 -12.66
N GLU A 136 1.65 6.26 -13.36
CA GLU A 136 1.02 4.93 -13.49
C GLU A 136 1.02 4.17 -12.14
N LEU A 137 1.96 4.50 -11.25
CA LEU A 137 2.02 3.91 -9.92
C LEU A 137 1.25 4.76 -8.90
N LEU A 138 1.42 6.08 -8.95
CA LEU A 138 0.78 7.01 -8.02
C LEU A 138 -0.75 6.97 -8.11
N ILE A 139 -1.30 6.74 -9.31
CA ILE A 139 -2.75 6.69 -9.53
C ILE A 139 -3.46 5.62 -8.67
N ASN A 140 -2.74 4.62 -8.18
CA ASN A 140 -3.32 3.60 -7.28
C ASN A 140 -3.78 4.16 -5.94
N THR A 141 -3.19 5.28 -5.52
CA THR A 141 -3.53 5.95 -4.26
C THR A 141 -4.00 7.39 -4.41
N HIS A 142 -3.68 8.06 -5.51
CA HIS A 142 -3.99 9.47 -5.75
C HIS A 142 -4.79 9.64 -7.04
N PHE A 143 -6.10 9.84 -6.92
CA PHE A 143 -6.96 10.11 -8.06
C PHE A 143 -7.29 11.60 -8.12
N PRO A 144 -6.67 12.39 -9.02
CA PRO A 144 -6.90 13.83 -9.10
C PRO A 144 -8.33 14.15 -9.53
N GLU A 145 -8.94 15.15 -8.90
CA GLU A 145 -10.28 15.63 -9.22
C GLU A 145 -10.40 16.04 -10.69
N ASN A 146 -9.39 16.74 -11.20
CA ASN A 146 -9.32 17.08 -12.63
C ASN A 146 -8.46 16.03 -13.35
N SER A 147 -9.09 15.29 -14.28
CA SER A 147 -8.48 14.20 -15.02
C SER A 147 -7.22 14.57 -15.81
N LYS A 148 -7.02 15.85 -16.16
CA LYS A 148 -5.79 16.32 -16.83
C LYS A 148 -4.54 16.00 -16.00
N TRP A 149 -4.66 15.96 -14.66
CA TRP A 149 -3.56 15.75 -13.73
C TRP A 149 -3.32 14.26 -13.40
N GLN A 150 -4.08 13.33 -13.98
CA GLN A 150 -3.72 11.91 -13.85
C GLN A 150 -2.35 11.60 -14.46
N LEU A 151 -1.96 12.32 -15.50
CA LEU A 151 -0.68 12.19 -16.21
C LEU A 151 -0.38 10.77 -16.72
N THR A 152 -1.33 9.85 -16.58
CA THR A 152 -1.28 8.46 -17.01
C THR A 152 -1.52 8.33 -18.51
N LYS A 153 -1.04 7.25 -19.13
CA LYS A 153 -1.27 6.94 -20.55
C LYS A 153 -2.75 6.75 -20.85
N LYS A 154 -3.44 6.00 -20.00
CA LYS A 154 -4.91 5.84 -20.03
C LYS A 154 -5.53 6.71 -18.95
N LYS A 155 -6.66 7.35 -19.23
CA LYS A 155 -7.47 8.05 -18.22
C LYS A 155 -8.44 7.06 -17.58
N TYR A 156 -8.58 7.18 -16.27
CA TYR A 156 -9.47 6.38 -15.44
C TYR A 156 -10.60 7.24 -14.89
N SER A 157 -11.75 6.63 -14.63
CA SER A 157 -12.84 7.23 -13.89
C SER A 157 -12.66 7.05 -12.38
N LEU A 158 -13.30 7.89 -11.57
CA LEU A 158 -13.30 7.72 -10.11
C LEU A 158 -13.90 6.36 -9.71
N ASN A 159 -14.91 5.89 -10.44
CA ASN A 159 -15.52 4.59 -10.16
C ASN A 159 -14.57 3.40 -10.42
N GLU A 160 -13.71 3.47 -11.46
CA GLU A 160 -12.64 2.47 -11.66
C GLU A 160 -11.65 2.52 -10.49
N PHE A 161 -11.15 3.72 -10.13
CA PHE A 161 -10.21 3.90 -9.03
C PHE A 161 -10.72 3.32 -7.71
N LEU A 162 -11.98 3.59 -7.35
CA LEU A 162 -12.59 3.11 -6.10
C LEU A 162 -12.77 1.58 -6.07
N LYS A 163 -12.84 0.94 -7.25
CA LYS A 163 -12.89 -0.53 -7.34
C LYS A 163 -11.55 -1.21 -7.14
N TRP A 164 -10.42 -0.51 -7.30
CA TRP A 164 -9.10 -1.10 -7.11
C TRP A 164 -8.79 -1.36 -5.63
N PRO A 165 -7.94 -2.35 -5.32
CA PRO A 165 -7.44 -2.54 -3.97
C PRO A 165 -6.63 -1.33 -3.50
N LEU A 166 -6.37 -1.24 -2.21
CA LEU A 166 -5.39 -0.31 -1.69
C LEU A 166 -3.99 -0.88 -1.91
N ILE A 167 -3.22 -0.26 -2.81
CA ILE A 167 -1.83 -0.63 -3.09
C ILE A 167 -0.94 0.53 -2.65
N LYS A 168 -0.11 0.30 -1.63
CA LYS A 168 0.77 1.32 -1.07
C LYS A 168 2.06 1.46 -1.87
N SER A 169 2.75 2.60 -1.77
CA SER A 169 4.05 2.84 -2.42
C SER A 169 5.06 1.72 -2.15
N ARG A 170 5.11 1.22 -0.91
CA ARG A 170 5.98 0.12 -0.50
C ARG A 170 5.84 -1.15 -1.34
N PHE A 171 4.66 -1.41 -1.93
CA PHE A 171 4.48 -2.51 -2.88
C PHE A 171 5.49 -2.39 -4.03
N TYR A 172 5.58 -1.21 -4.62
CA TYR A 172 6.48 -0.93 -5.74
C TYR A 172 7.94 -0.78 -5.30
N GLU A 173 8.17 -0.12 -4.16
CA GLU A 173 9.51 0.04 -3.55
C GLU A 173 10.16 -1.30 -3.22
N PHE A 174 9.36 -2.31 -2.83
CA PHE A 174 9.84 -3.67 -2.62
C PHE A 174 9.97 -4.50 -3.92
N GLY A 175 9.77 -3.86 -5.09
CA GLY A 175 9.92 -4.48 -6.40
C GLY A 175 8.80 -5.44 -6.77
N PHE A 176 7.66 -5.37 -6.09
CA PHE A 176 6.43 -6.00 -6.57
C PHE A 176 5.88 -5.19 -7.75
N LYS A 177 5.31 -5.86 -8.75
CA LYS A 177 4.94 -5.22 -10.03
C LYS A 177 3.47 -5.34 -10.37
N LYS A 178 2.89 -6.50 -10.10
CA LYS A 178 1.49 -6.82 -10.44
C LYS A 178 0.83 -7.56 -9.30
N PHE A 179 -0.48 -7.41 -9.20
CA PHE A 179 -1.31 -8.06 -8.21
C PHE A 179 -2.59 -8.59 -8.87
N PHE A 180 -3.18 -9.60 -8.26
CA PHE A 180 -4.47 -10.16 -8.62
C PHE A 180 -5.19 -10.62 -7.34
N PRO A 181 -6.54 -10.41 -7.23
CA PRO A 181 -7.42 -9.75 -8.20
C PRO A 181 -7.19 -8.23 -8.29
N ASN A 182 -7.68 -7.63 -9.40
CA ASN A 182 -7.63 -6.18 -9.59
C ASN A 182 -8.78 -5.45 -8.86
N GLU A 183 -9.80 -6.18 -8.44
CA GLU A 183 -10.89 -5.66 -7.62
C GLU A 183 -10.50 -5.63 -6.15
N GLY A 184 -10.69 -4.47 -5.51
CA GLY A 184 -10.41 -4.26 -4.09
C GLY A 184 -11.54 -4.75 -3.17
N LEU A 185 -12.78 -4.86 -3.68
CA LEU A 185 -13.90 -5.48 -2.99
C LEU A 185 -14.29 -6.79 -3.70
N ILE A 186 -14.16 -7.90 -3.00
CA ILE A 186 -14.43 -9.25 -3.50
C ILE A 186 -15.68 -9.78 -2.80
N ILE A 187 -16.67 -10.20 -3.59
CA ILE A 187 -17.92 -10.76 -3.06
C ILE A 187 -17.93 -12.27 -3.31
N LEU A 188 -17.98 -13.05 -2.22
CA LEU A 188 -17.99 -14.51 -2.24
C LEU A 188 -19.41 -15.02 -1.97
N LYS A 189 -20.06 -15.61 -3.02
CA LYS A 189 -21.43 -16.11 -2.94
C LYS A 189 -21.51 -17.61 -2.65
N ASN A 190 -20.69 -18.41 -3.34
CA ASN A 190 -20.74 -19.89 -3.30
C ASN A 190 -19.42 -20.52 -2.86
N THR A 191 -18.49 -19.73 -2.42
CA THR A 191 -17.18 -20.17 -1.91
C THR A 191 -16.83 -19.36 -0.67
N ASN A 192 -15.99 -19.95 0.18
CA ASN A 192 -15.38 -19.26 1.33
C ASN A 192 -13.86 -19.18 1.21
N THR A 193 -13.34 -19.26 -0.01
CA THR A 193 -11.91 -19.18 -0.28
C THR A 193 -11.61 -18.15 -1.36
N GLN A 194 -10.47 -17.48 -1.25
CA GLN A 194 -9.96 -16.57 -2.25
C GLN A 194 -8.46 -16.76 -2.42
N LYS A 195 -8.00 -16.60 -3.65
CA LYS A 195 -6.56 -16.57 -3.97
C LYS A 195 -6.15 -15.17 -4.38
N PHE A 196 -5.05 -14.68 -3.79
CA PHE A 196 -4.35 -13.47 -4.20
C PHE A 196 -3.01 -13.85 -4.81
N ILE A 197 -2.54 -13.07 -5.78
CA ILE A 197 -1.25 -13.32 -6.42
C ILE A 197 -0.49 -11.99 -6.49
N ILE A 198 0.77 -12.03 -6.12
CA ILE A 198 1.70 -10.91 -6.25
C ILE A 198 2.86 -11.35 -7.14
N TYR A 199 3.11 -10.59 -8.20
CA TYR A 199 4.22 -10.79 -9.13
C TYR A 199 5.30 -9.74 -8.90
N GLY A 200 6.54 -10.10 -9.15
CA GLY A 200 7.68 -9.20 -9.06
C GLY A 200 8.98 -9.84 -9.52
N ASP A 201 10.06 -9.09 -9.42
CA ASP A 201 11.42 -9.59 -9.70
C ASP A 201 12.04 -10.14 -8.42
N ASN A 202 12.93 -11.13 -8.59
CA ASN A 202 13.72 -11.71 -7.48
C ASN A 202 12.86 -12.11 -6.28
N MET A 203 11.70 -12.75 -6.54
CA MET A 203 10.73 -13.10 -5.49
C MET A 203 11.31 -14.06 -4.45
N ASN A 204 12.36 -14.81 -4.79
CA ASN A 204 13.07 -15.72 -3.90
C ASN A 204 13.84 -15.01 -2.77
N THR A 205 14.15 -13.71 -2.90
CA THR A 205 14.83 -12.91 -1.87
C THR A 205 13.84 -12.17 -0.96
N LYS A 206 12.57 -12.11 -1.32
CA LYS A 206 11.53 -11.33 -0.64
C LYS A 206 10.74 -12.15 0.35
N GLY A 207 10.22 -11.49 1.38
CA GLY A 207 9.23 -12.04 2.29
C GLY A 207 7.83 -11.52 2.01
N VAL A 208 6.84 -12.38 2.23
CA VAL A 208 5.41 -12.01 2.20
C VAL A 208 4.69 -12.69 3.35
N SER A 209 3.79 -11.95 3.99
CA SER A 209 2.81 -12.51 4.93
C SER A 209 1.42 -11.94 4.63
N CYS A 210 0.40 -12.61 5.13
CA CYS A 210 -0.98 -12.21 4.91
C CYS A 210 -1.79 -12.43 6.18
N GLU A 211 -2.60 -11.46 6.53
CA GLU A 211 -3.52 -11.52 7.65
C GLU A 211 -4.95 -11.27 7.20
N VAL A 212 -5.88 -12.02 7.77
CA VAL A 212 -7.31 -11.89 7.53
C VAL A 212 -7.96 -11.39 8.81
N TYR A 213 -8.74 -10.33 8.70
CA TYR A 213 -9.47 -9.73 9.81
C TYR A 213 -10.96 -9.78 9.54
N PHE A 214 -11.74 -10.26 10.50
CA PHE A 214 -13.19 -10.21 10.47
C PHE A 214 -13.67 -8.87 11.03
N ASP A 215 -14.60 -8.22 10.34
CA ASP A 215 -15.22 -6.96 10.77
C ASP A 215 -16.34 -7.25 11.78
N GLU A 216 -16.14 -6.81 13.02
CA GLU A 216 -17.13 -6.90 14.12
C GLU A 216 -17.96 -5.60 14.25
N GLY A 217 -17.88 -4.70 13.26
CA GLY A 217 -18.53 -3.40 13.23
C GLY A 217 -17.71 -2.29 13.87
N ASN A 218 -17.28 -2.43 15.12
CA ASN A 218 -16.47 -1.44 15.83
C ASN A 218 -14.98 -1.83 15.95
N SER A 219 -14.63 -3.03 15.55
CA SER A 219 -13.27 -3.57 15.64
C SER A 219 -13.02 -4.64 14.57
N TYR A 220 -11.75 -4.93 14.36
CA TYR A 220 -11.31 -6.00 13.46
C TYR A 220 -10.65 -7.12 14.26
N LYS A 221 -11.15 -8.35 14.10
CA LYS A 221 -10.63 -9.53 14.79
C LYS A 221 -9.80 -10.39 13.85
N SER A 222 -8.52 -10.57 14.15
CA SER A 222 -7.62 -11.44 13.40
C SER A 222 -8.13 -12.90 13.39
N GLN A 223 -8.02 -13.55 12.23
CA GLN A 223 -8.43 -14.92 11.99
C GLN A 223 -7.18 -15.80 11.87
N SER A 224 -6.92 -16.64 12.88
CA SER A 224 -5.79 -17.58 12.86
C SER A 224 -6.00 -18.69 11.81
N ASN A 225 -4.89 -19.23 11.26
CA ASN A 225 -4.87 -20.34 10.32
C ASN A 225 -5.75 -20.14 9.06
N SER A 226 -5.99 -18.88 8.70
CA SER A 226 -6.84 -18.49 7.56
C SER A 226 -6.05 -18.24 6.28
N THR A 227 -4.72 -18.35 6.32
CA THR A 227 -3.85 -18.02 5.18
C THR A 227 -2.81 -19.10 4.95
N LYS A 228 -2.47 -19.33 3.67
CA LYS A 228 -1.36 -20.16 3.19
C LYS A 228 -0.68 -19.45 2.05
N ILE A 229 0.65 -19.47 1.97
CA ILE A 229 1.42 -18.83 0.90
C ILE A 229 2.30 -19.87 0.23
N ASP A 230 2.16 -19.98 -1.09
CA ASP A 230 3.04 -20.74 -1.95
C ASP A 230 4.02 -19.80 -2.65
N PHE A 231 5.29 -20.17 -2.66
CA PHE A 231 6.41 -19.38 -3.14
C PHE A 231 6.87 -19.88 -4.51
N TYR A 232 6.97 -18.96 -5.48
CA TYR A 232 7.49 -19.21 -6.83
C TYR A 232 8.59 -18.18 -7.15
N ASP A 233 9.35 -18.41 -8.21
CA ASP A 233 10.45 -17.52 -8.59
C ASP A 233 9.97 -16.16 -9.10
N ASP A 234 8.75 -16.12 -9.66
CA ASP A 234 8.14 -14.93 -10.27
C ASP A 234 6.95 -14.37 -9.49
N ARG A 235 6.46 -15.09 -8.46
CA ARG A 235 5.26 -14.70 -7.72
C ARG A 235 5.11 -15.38 -6.37
N PHE A 236 4.24 -14.80 -5.55
CA PHE A 236 3.60 -15.45 -4.40
C PHE A 236 2.13 -15.72 -4.71
N GLU A 237 1.65 -16.91 -4.36
CA GLU A 237 0.22 -17.26 -4.36
C GLU A 237 -0.26 -17.38 -2.93
N ILE A 238 -1.18 -16.51 -2.55
CA ILE A 238 -1.72 -16.40 -1.20
C ILE A 238 -3.14 -16.94 -1.21
N PHE A 239 -3.38 -18.01 -0.47
CA PHE A 239 -4.68 -18.63 -0.32
C PHE A 239 -5.28 -18.19 1.01
N THR A 240 -6.56 -17.80 0.99
CA THR A 240 -7.28 -17.38 2.19
C THR A 240 -8.60 -18.14 2.34
N VAL A 241 -9.01 -18.34 3.60
CA VAL A 241 -10.30 -18.93 3.95
C VAL A 241 -11.08 -18.02 4.87
N PHE A 242 -12.41 -18.00 4.70
CA PHE A 242 -13.35 -17.14 5.44
C PHE A 242 -14.45 -18.03 6.02
N ASN A 243 -14.48 -18.17 7.36
CA ASN A 243 -15.29 -19.20 8.04
C ASN A 243 -16.63 -18.71 8.58
N LYS A 244 -17.01 -17.47 8.31
CA LYS A 244 -18.27 -16.86 8.72
C LYS A 244 -18.81 -16.00 7.59
N LYS A 245 -20.12 -15.86 7.51
CA LYS A 245 -20.78 -14.80 6.74
C LYS A 245 -20.38 -13.43 7.33
N GLY A 246 -20.12 -12.44 6.48
CA GLY A 246 -19.79 -11.09 6.89
C GLY A 246 -18.66 -10.46 6.09
N LYS A 247 -18.13 -9.36 6.61
CA LYS A 247 -17.10 -8.56 5.98
C LYS A 247 -15.73 -8.83 6.59
N TYR A 248 -14.73 -8.76 5.73
CA TYR A 248 -13.33 -8.99 6.11
C TYR A 248 -12.41 -7.97 5.46
N LEU A 249 -11.29 -7.69 6.13
CA LEU A 249 -10.12 -7.08 5.52
C LEU A 249 -9.02 -8.13 5.37
N VAL A 250 -8.40 -8.17 4.21
CA VAL A 250 -7.22 -8.99 3.92
C VAL A 250 -6.05 -8.03 3.73
N LYS A 251 -5.07 -8.08 4.64
CA LYS A 251 -3.86 -7.26 4.55
C LYS A 251 -2.69 -8.14 4.13
N ILE A 252 -1.98 -7.67 3.12
CA ILE A 252 -0.78 -8.33 2.64
C ILE A 252 0.42 -7.46 3.01
N PHE A 253 1.41 -8.08 3.61
CA PHE A 253 2.65 -7.48 4.05
C PHE A 253 3.80 -8.03 3.22
N GLY A 254 4.82 -7.22 2.97
CA GLY A 254 5.99 -7.61 2.22
C GLY A 254 7.25 -6.95 2.73
N ASN A 255 8.41 -7.43 2.24
CA ASN A 255 9.72 -6.83 2.45
C ASN A 255 10.66 -7.13 1.28
N ASN A 256 11.82 -6.47 1.27
CA ASN A 256 12.87 -6.68 0.28
C ASN A 256 13.81 -7.83 0.63
N ASP A 257 13.93 -8.18 1.90
CA ASP A 257 14.80 -9.22 2.42
C ASP A 257 14.02 -10.14 3.36
N LYS A 258 14.20 -11.46 3.23
CA LYS A 258 13.54 -12.46 4.08
C LYS A 258 13.87 -12.31 5.57
N GLY A 259 14.93 -11.61 5.92
CA GLY A 259 15.33 -11.35 7.30
C GLY A 259 14.58 -10.21 7.98
N ASP A 260 13.98 -9.31 7.19
CA ASP A 260 13.32 -8.12 7.71
C ASP A 260 11.86 -8.38 8.09
N SER A 261 11.32 -7.50 8.96
CA SER A 261 9.90 -7.48 9.26
C SER A 261 9.09 -7.03 8.04
N CYS A 262 8.06 -7.79 7.68
CA CYS A 262 7.15 -7.40 6.61
C CYS A 262 6.37 -6.13 6.97
N LYS A 263 6.21 -5.23 5.99
CA LYS A 263 5.43 -4.00 6.09
C LYS A 263 4.17 -4.11 5.22
N ASP A 264 3.10 -3.45 5.64
CA ASP A 264 1.82 -3.41 4.93
C ASP A 264 2.00 -2.82 3.51
N VAL A 265 1.70 -3.62 2.49
CA VAL A 265 1.85 -3.26 1.07
C VAL A 265 0.54 -3.21 0.31
N SER A 266 -0.47 -3.99 0.72
CA SER A 266 -1.79 -3.93 0.08
C SER A 266 -2.92 -4.41 0.98
N GLU A 267 -4.15 -3.91 0.69
CA GLU A 267 -5.38 -4.27 1.40
C GLU A 267 -6.51 -4.54 0.43
N TYR A 268 -7.30 -5.57 0.74
CA TYR A 268 -8.54 -5.95 0.06
C TYR A 268 -9.67 -6.05 1.06
N ALA A 269 -10.89 -5.72 0.62
CA ALA A 269 -12.12 -6.06 1.33
C ALA A 269 -12.72 -7.33 0.74
N VAL A 270 -13.24 -8.21 1.60
CA VAL A 270 -13.94 -9.42 1.17
C VAL A 270 -15.29 -9.49 1.88
N GLU A 271 -16.34 -9.74 1.15
CA GLU A 271 -17.68 -9.95 1.69
C GLU A 271 -18.15 -11.38 1.39
N VAL A 272 -18.45 -12.14 2.44
CA VAL A 272 -18.99 -13.50 2.35
C VAL A 272 -20.49 -13.42 2.56
N GLU A 273 -21.28 -13.65 1.49
CA GLU A 273 -22.74 -13.47 1.52
C GLU A 273 -23.49 -14.61 2.22
N ASN A 274 -22.93 -15.82 2.21
CA ASN A 274 -23.60 -17.01 2.74
C ASN A 274 -22.78 -17.68 3.84
N ASP A 275 -23.46 -18.35 4.76
CA ASP A 275 -22.80 -19.14 5.79
C ASP A 275 -22.03 -20.31 5.18
N CYS A 276 -20.85 -20.57 5.73
CA CYS A 276 -19.96 -21.59 5.25
C CYS A 276 -20.44 -22.98 5.68
N LYS A 277 -20.74 -23.87 4.73
CA LYS A 277 -21.12 -25.25 5.01
C LYS A 277 -20.03 -26.03 5.76
N GLN A 278 -18.79 -25.67 5.55
CA GLN A 278 -17.63 -26.30 6.18
C GLN A 278 -16.62 -25.25 6.60
N LYS A 279 -16.19 -25.29 7.86
CA LYS A 279 -15.07 -24.49 8.33
C LYS A 279 -13.77 -25.07 7.78
N LEU A 280 -12.97 -24.24 7.16
CA LEU A 280 -11.68 -24.57 6.61
C LEU A 280 -10.56 -23.90 7.43
N SER A 281 -9.42 -24.54 7.52
CA SER A 281 -8.20 -23.95 8.08
C SER A 281 -6.99 -24.53 7.36
N PHE A 282 -5.94 -23.73 7.23
CA PHE A 282 -4.67 -24.24 6.72
C PHE A 282 -3.86 -24.88 7.84
N PRO A 283 -3.06 -25.93 7.53
CA PRO A 283 -2.09 -26.45 8.47
C PRO A 283 -1.10 -25.36 8.91
N LEU A 284 -0.61 -25.47 10.13
CA LEU A 284 0.51 -24.65 10.57
C LEU A 284 1.76 -25.08 9.79
N PHE A 285 2.27 -24.19 8.97
CA PHE A 285 3.54 -24.40 8.29
C PHE A 285 4.65 -23.80 9.14
N TYR A 286 5.60 -24.62 9.57
CA TYR A 286 6.84 -24.09 10.12
C TYR A 286 7.57 -23.33 9.00
N LYS A 287 7.93 -22.09 9.26
CA LYS A 287 8.87 -21.35 8.42
C LYS A 287 10.25 -22.01 8.54
N GLY A 288 10.45 -23.09 7.80
CA GLY A 288 11.78 -23.66 7.58
C GLY A 288 12.56 -22.74 6.62
N LYS A 289 13.87 -22.88 6.60
CA LYS A 289 14.74 -22.19 5.63
C LYS A 289 14.55 -22.65 4.17
N GLU A 290 13.50 -23.44 3.90
CA GLU A 290 13.36 -24.19 2.67
C GLU A 290 12.01 -23.89 2.02
N ASP A 291 12.02 -23.59 0.74
CA ASP A 291 10.82 -23.30 -0.08
C ASP A 291 10.06 -24.60 -0.34
N ILE A 292 9.21 -25.03 0.61
CA ILE A 292 8.36 -26.21 0.51
C ILE A 292 6.91 -25.75 0.30
N ASN A 293 6.34 -26.11 -0.84
CA ASN A 293 4.92 -25.93 -1.11
C ASN A 293 4.16 -27.22 -0.84
N VAL A 294 3.25 -27.21 0.13
CA VAL A 294 2.35 -28.34 0.39
C VAL A 294 1.18 -28.26 -0.58
N ILE A 295 1.08 -29.23 -1.47
CA ILE A 295 0.04 -29.31 -2.49
C ILE A 295 -1.19 -30.05 -1.95
N GLU A 296 -0.98 -31.13 -1.21
CA GLU A 296 -2.02 -31.95 -0.59
C GLU A 296 -1.56 -32.40 0.81
N PRO A 297 -2.44 -32.41 1.82
CA PRO A 297 -3.76 -31.80 1.85
C PRO A 297 -3.67 -30.28 1.94
N GLN A 298 -4.57 -29.58 1.26
CA GLN A 298 -4.61 -28.10 1.30
C GLN A 298 -5.15 -27.57 2.64
N TYR A 299 -6.05 -28.32 3.26
CA TYR A 299 -6.76 -27.90 4.47
C TYR A 299 -6.56 -28.88 5.62
N ASN A 300 -6.66 -28.39 6.84
CA ASN A 300 -6.43 -29.12 8.08
C ASN A 300 -7.67 -29.95 8.54
N ASN A 301 -8.62 -30.20 7.66
CA ASN A 301 -9.88 -30.89 7.96
C ASN A 301 -9.74 -32.41 7.84
N LEU A 302 -8.76 -32.98 8.54
CA LEU A 302 -8.50 -34.42 8.52
C LEU A 302 -9.41 -35.10 9.55
N LYS A 303 -10.02 -36.23 9.16
CA LYS A 303 -10.81 -37.08 10.07
C LYS A 303 -9.96 -38.20 10.60
N PHE A 304 -10.19 -38.58 11.86
CA PHE A 304 -9.54 -39.76 12.44
C PHE A 304 -9.80 -40.98 11.58
N GLY A 305 -8.75 -41.78 11.31
CA GLY A 305 -8.82 -42.99 10.46
C GLY A 305 -8.83 -42.69 8.94
N GLN A 306 -8.79 -41.45 8.52
CA GLN A 306 -8.72 -41.10 7.10
C GLN A 306 -7.31 -41.37 6.53
N LYS A 307 -7.23 -42.09 5.40
CA LYS A 307 -5.98 -42.15 4.60
C LYS A 307 -5.76 -40.82 3.90
N VAL A 308 -4.64 -40.16 4.18
CA VAL A 308 -4.29 -38.88 3.61
C VAL A 308 -3.07 -39.01 2.72
N LYS A 309 -3.17 -38.50 1.51
CA LYS A 309 -2.05 -38.38 0.58
C LYS A 309 -1.36 -37.04 0.81
N PHE A 310 -0.08 -37.06 1.15
CA PHE A 310 0.75 -35.88 1.21
C PHE A 310 1.48 -35.69 -0.11
N LYS A 311 1.32 -34.51 -0.70
CA LYS A 311 2.02 -34.08 -1.89
C LYS A 311 2.67 -32.74 -1.63
N VAL A 312 3.98 -32.68 -1.78
CA VAL A 312 4.78 -31.47 -1.56
C VAL A 312 5.65 -31.22 -2.78
N LYS A 313 5.88 -29.95 -3.05
CA LYS A 313 6.86 -29.48 -4.03
C LYS A 313 7.95 -28.75 -3.29
N SER A 314 9.20 -29.17 -3.45
CA SER A 314 10.37 -28.52 -2.89
C SER A 314 11.40 -28.24 -3.98
N LYS A 315 12.13 -27.16 -3.86
CA LYS A 315 13.32 -26.85 -4.68
C LYS A 315 14.54 -27.66 -4.23
N LEU A 316 14.48 -28.29 -3.07
CA LEU A 316 15.59 -29.07 -2.53
C LEU A 316 15.64 -30.47 -3.14
N LYS A 317 16.84 -30.90 -3.54
CA LYS A 317 17.12 -32.25 -4.00
C LYS A 317 17.29 -33.27 -2.86
N LYS A 318 17.00 -32.92 -1.60
CA LYS A 318 17.18 -33.82 -0.44
C LYS A 318 15.91 -34.62 -0.13
N LYS A 319 16.08 -35.87 0.32
CA LYS A 319 15.00 -36.71 0.87
C LYS A 319 14.38 -36.03 2.08
N MET A 320 13.05 -35.94 2.10
CA MET A 320 12.32 -35.48 3.28
C MET A 320 12.03 -36.69 4.17
N ASP A 321 12.50 -36.64 5.40
CA ASP A 321 12.13 -37.63 6.42
C ASP A 321 10.88 -37.08 7.14
N PHE A 322 9.79 -37.84 7.05
CA PHE A 322 8.58 -37.56 7.82
C PHE A 322 8.73 -38.21 9.20
N LEU A 323 8.69 -37.37 10.25
CA LEU A 323 8.50 -37.89 11.61
C LEU A 323 7.15 -38.59 11.69
N LYS A 324 7.15 -39.83 12.14
CA LYS A 324 5.96 -40.66 12.34
C LYS A 324 5.15 -40.20 13.54
#